data_fb3a40d0cc7d532ca5d2dca0d17a3c1f
#
_entry.id   fb3a40d0cc7d532ca5d2dca0d17a3c1f
#
_cell.length_a   1.000
_cell.length_b   1.000
_cell.length_c   1.000
_cell.angle_alpha   90.00
_cell.angle_beta   90.00
_cell.angle_gamma   90.00
#
_symmetry.space_group_name_H-M   'P 1'
#
loop_
_entity.id
_entity.type
_entity.pdbx_description
1 polymer ?
#
loop_
_entity_poly.entity_id
_entity_poly.type
_entity_poly.pdbx_seq_one_letter_code
_entity_poly.pdbx_strand_id
1 'polypeptide(L)'
;MPVFHVTFKCRPEQREVFLEKLKAEGIIAACRGEAGNLSYDYYLTADDPDELLLIEKWKDMDALMAHAKQTHMARMDALKAECVTDMKIEMLREVQGPG
;
A
#
# COMPACT_ATOMS: atom_id res chain seq x y z
N MET A 1 15.03 -6.06 6.91
CA MET A 1 13.58 -6.15 6.71
C MET A 1 13.18 -5.17 5.62
N PRO A 2 12.57 -5.63 4.54
CA PRO A 2 12.20 -4.72 3.46
C PRO A 2 11.08 -3.76 3.87
N VAL A 3 11.26 -2.48 3.51
CA VAL A 3 10.27 -1.43 3.70
C VAL A 3 10.01 -0.81 2.34
N PHE A 4 8.76 -0.82 1.92
CA PHE A 4 8.37 -0.20 0.66
C PHE A 4 7.51 1.04 0.90
N HIS A 5 7.81 2.06 0.12
CA HIS A 5 7.13 3.32 0.07
C HIS A 5 6.43 3.38 -1.28
N VAL A 6 5.11 3.28 -1.27
CA VAL A 6 4.31 3.23 -2.49
C VAL A 6 3.49 4.51 -2.57
N THR A 7 3.64 5.23 -3.67
CA THR A 7 2.87 6.44 -3.93
C THR A 7 1.86 6.15 -5.02
N PHE A 8 0.57 6.34 -4.72
CA PHE A 8 -0.51 6.22 -5.69
C PHE A 8 -0.98 7.61 -6.08
N LYS A 9 -0.91 7.92 -7.38
CA LYS A 9 -1.55 9.12 -7.91
C LYS A 9 -2.95 8.72 -8.36
N CYS A 10 -3.96 9.27 -7.71
CA CYS A 10 -5.35 8.94 -7.99
C CYS A 10 -5.95 9.93 -8.99
N ARG A 11 -7.02 9.49 -9.67
CA ARG A 11 -7.83 10.39 -10.47
C ARG A 11 -8.43 11.45 -9.58
N PRO A 12 -8.74 12.66 -10.11
CA PRO A 12 -9.35 13.72 -9.29
C PRO A 12 -10.54 13.18 -8.48
N GLU A 13 -10.54 13.49 -7.20
CA GLU A 13 -11.61 13.12 -6.25
C GLU A 13 -11.74 11.61 -5.99
N GLN A 14 -10.78 10.79 -6.42
CA GLN A 14 -10.85 9.34 -6.23
C GLN A 14 -9.98 8.80 -5.10
N ARG A 15 -9.14 9.63 -4.48
CA ARG A 15 -8.26 9.16 -3.41
C ARG A 15 -9.02 8.55 -2.24
N GLU A 16 -10.00 9.29 -1.71
CA GLU A 16 -10.81 8.81 -0.59
C GLU A 16 -11.72 7.66 -1.00
N VAL A 17 -12.24 7.67 -2.23
CA VAL A 17 -13.03 6.56 -2.77
C VAL A 17 -12.20 5.28 -2.81
N PHE A 18 -10.98 5.37 -3.32
CA PHE A 18 -10.06 4.24 -3.38
C PHE A 18 -9.77 3.69 -1.97
N LEU A 19 -9.39 4.56 -1.06
CA LEU A 19 -9.08 4.17 0.32
C LEU A 19 -10.29 3.54 1.02
N GLU A 20 -11.47 4.13 0.88
CA GLU A 20 -12.70 3.58 1.48
C GLU A 20 -13.04 2.20 0.93
N LYS A 21 -12.90 1.99 -0.38
CA LYS A 21 -13.14 0.68 -0.97
C LYS A 21 -12.13 -0.37 -0.48
N LEU A 22 -10.85 0.01 -0.35
CA LEU A 22 -9.83 -0.89 0.20
C LEU A 22 -10.18 -1.32 1.62
N LYS A 23 -10.73 -0.41 2.43
CA LYS A 23 -11.18 -0.73 3.79
C LYS A 23 -12.44 -1.59 3.77
N ALA A 24 -13.47 -1.14 3.05
CA ALA A 24 -14.79 -1.75 3.05
C ALA A 24 -14.75 -3.19 2.52
N GLU A 25 -13.89 -3.48 1.55
CA GLU A 25 -13.76 -4.82 0.97
C GLU A 25 -12.78 -5.70 1.75
N GLY A 26 -12.25 -5.22 2.87
CA GLY A 26 -11.37 -5.99 3.73
C GLY A 26 -9.96 -6.21 3.18
N ILE A 27 -9.56 -5.49 2.14
CA ILE A 27 -8.27 -5.68 1.49
C ILE A 27 -7.12 -5.27 2.42
N ILE A 28 -7.27 -4.13 3.11
CA ILE A 28 -6.23 -3.66 4.05
C ILE A 28 -6.08 -4.66 5.20
N ALA A 29 -7.21 -5.12 5.76
CA ALA A 29 -7.18 -6.11 6.83
C ALA A 29 -6.54 -7.42 6.38
N ALA A 30 -6.84 -7.86 5.15
CA ALA A 30 -6.24 -9.07 4.59
C ALA A 30 -4.73 -8.93 4.42
N CYS A 31 -4.25 -7.79 3.94
CA CYS A 31 -2.81 -7.54 3.82
C CYS A 31 -2.12 -7.56 5.18
N ARG A 32 -2.72 -6.93 6.18
CA ARG A 32 -2.18 -6.91 7.54
C ARG A 32 -2.16 -8.30 8.18
N GLY A 33 -3.05 -9.18 7.78
CA GLY A 33 -3.13 -10.55 8.27
C GLY A 33 -2.18 -11.53 7.59
N GLU A 34 -1.47 -11.11 6.55
CA GLU A 34 -0.54 -12.01 5.83
C GLU A 34 0.67 -12.36 6.69
N ALA A 35 1.13 -13.60 6.55
CA ALA A 35 2.32 -14.06 7.24
C ALA A 35 3.52 -13.19 6.86
N GLY A 36 4.21 -12.68 7.87
CA GLY A 36 5.39 -11.84 7.66
C GLY A 36 5.11 -10.37 7.39
N ASN A 37 3.85 -9.95 7.38
CA ASN A 37 3.56 -8.52 7.37
C ASN A 37 3.83 -7.91 8.75
N LEU A 38 4.65 -6.87 8.80
CA LEU A 38 4.99 -6.16 10.03
C LEU A 38 4.19 -4.87 10.17
N SER A 39 3.94 -4.18 9.06
CA SER A 39 3.06 -3.02 9.03
C SER A 39 2.58 -2.77 7.60
N TYR A 40 1.41 -2.16 7.49
CA TYR A 40 0.77 -1.88 6.21
C TYR A 40 -0.17 -0.70 6.43
N ASP A 41 0.33 0.51 6.20
CA ASP A 41 -0.36 1.72 6.61
C ASP A 41 -0.45 2.74 5.48
N TYR A 42 -1.65 3.31 5.33
CA TYR A 42 -1.91 4.37 4.35
C TYR A 42 -1.87 5.74 5.01
N TYR A 43 -1.38 6.71 4.25
CA TYR A 43 -1.26 8.10 4.68
C TYR A 43 -1.74 9.02 3.57
N LEU A 44 -2.40 10.10 3.95
CA LEU A 44 -2.79 11.12 2.98
C LEU A 44 -1.64 12.11 2.83
N THR A 45 -1.25 12.40 1.59
CA THR A 45 -0.22 13.40 1.33
C THR A 45 -0.79 14.79 1.59
N ALA A 46 -0.13 15.56 2.42
CA ALA A 46 -0.63 16.85 2.88
C ALA A 46 -0.80 17.89 1.75
N ASP A 47 0.12 17.88 0.80
CA ASP A 47 0.17 18.90 -0.25
C ASP A 47 -0.50 18.49 -1.57
N ASP A 48 -0.98 17.25 -1.68
CA ASP A 48 -1.61 16.76 -2.91
C ASP A 48 -2.87 15.98 -2.57
N PRO A 49 -4.06 16.53 -2.90
CA PRO A 49 -5.33 15.87 -2.55
C PRO A 49 -5.60 14.58 -3.34
N ASP A 50 -4.83 14.33 -4.40
CA ASP A 50 -4.99 13.14 -5.24
C ASP A 50 -3.91 12.09 -4.98
N GLU A 51 -3.02 12.33 -4.03
CA GLU A 51 -1.92 11.41 -3.74
C GLU A 51 -2.17 10.64 -2.45
N LEU A 52 -2.02 9.32 -2.52
CA LEU A 52 -2.13 8.41 -1.39
C LEU A 52 -0.81 7.68 -1.23
N LEU A 53 -0.32 7.62 0.00
CA LEU A 53 0.93 6.98 0.34
C LEU A 53 0.66 5.70 1.12
N LEU A 54 1.39 4.64 0.77
CA LEU A 54 1.40 3.39 1.53
C LEU A 54 2.83 3.12 1.96
N ILE A 55 3.00 2.83 3.25
CA ILE A 55 4.28 2.29 3.74
C ILE A 55 4.01 0.88 4.23
N GLU A 56 4.70 -0.09 3.65
CA GLU A 56 4.56 -1.48 4.01
C GLU A 56 5.90 -2.07 4.41
N LYS A 57 5.88 -2.86 5.47
CA LYS A 57 7.07 -3.48 6.03
C LYS A 57 6.85 -4.99 6.14
N TRP A 58 7.84 -5.76 5.71
CA TRP A 58 7.79 -7.21 5.69
C TRP A 58 8.99 -7.80 6.43
N LYS A 59 8.83 -8.99 6.99
CA LYS A 59 9.94 -9.64 7.72
C LYS A 59 11.08 -10.02 6.80
N ASP A 60 10.80 -10.36 5.53
CA ASP A 60 11.79 -10.72 4.51
C ASP A 60 11.19 -10.57 3.11
N MET A 61 12.03 -10.78 2.09
CA MET A 61 11.60 -10.66 0.70
C MET A 61 10.64 -11.77 0.29
N ASP A 62 10.76 -12.97 0.89
CA ASP A 62 9.85 -14.07 0.57
C ASP A 62 8.42 -13.72 0.99
N ALA A 63 8.25 -13.08 2.15
CA ALA A 63 6.93 -12.63 2.61
C ALA A 63 6.34 -11.57 1.65
N LEU A 64 7.17 -10.64 1.19
CA LEU A 64 6.75 -9.63 0.22
C LEU A 64 6.33 -10.28 -1.11
N MET A 65 7.10 -11.24 -1.60
CA MET A 65 6.78 -11.92 -2.85
C MET A 65 5.51 -12.75 -2.73
N ALA A 66 5.28 -13.36 -1.58
CA ALA A 66 4.04 -14.09 -1.30
C ALA A 66 2.84 -13.14 -1.28
N HIS A 67 3.02 -11.91 -0.75
CA HIS A 67 1.99 -10.89 -0.76
C HIS A 67 1.48 -10.60 -2.16
N ALA A 68 2.37 -10.46 -3.13
CA ALA A 68 2.00 -10.14 -4.51
C ALA A 68 1.11 -11.21 -5.15
N LYS A 69 1.13 -12.44 -4.62
CA LYS A 69 0.37 -13.57 -5.17
C LYS A 69 -0.93 -13.85 -4.43
N GLN A 70 -1.28 -13.06 -3.43
CA GLN A 70 -2.51 -13.28 -2.66
C GLN A 70 -3.74 -12.96 -3.51
N THR A 71 -4.83 -13.71 -3.27
CA THR A 71 -6.07 -13.55 -4.05
C THR A 71 -6.67 -12.16 -3.89
N HIS A 72 -6.58 -11.55 -2.71
CA HIS A 72 -7.10 -10.20 -2.49
C HIS A 72 -6.36 -9.14 -3.30
N MET A 73 -5.14 -9.43 -3.78
CA MET A 73 -4.40 -8.47 -4.62
C MET A 73 -5.01 -8.32 -6.01
N ALA A 74 -5.70 -9.35 -6.51
CA ALA A 74 -6.43 -9.21 -7.78
C ALA A 74 -7.55 -8.17 -7.67
N ARG A 75 -8.25 -8.13 -6.52
CA ARG A 75 -9.28 -7.12 -6.29
C ARG A 75 -8.67 -5.73 -6.12
N MET A 76 -7.53 -5.64 -5.44
CA MET A 76 -6.79 -4.38 -5.34
C MET A 76 -6.40 -3.86 -6.72
N ASP A 77 -5.92 -4.73 -7.60
CA ASP A 77 -5.55 -4.35 -8.96
C ASP A 77 -6.75 -3.79 -9.73
N ALA A 78 -7.93 -4.39 -9.57
CA ALA A 78 -9.15 -3.89 -10.20
C ALA A 78 -9.51 -2.49 -9.69
N LEU A 79 -9.38 -2.24 -8.38
CA LEU A 79 -9.63 -0.93 -7.79
C LEU A 79 -8.60 0.11 -8.24
N LYS A 80 -7.33 -0.30 -8.38
CA LYS A 80 -6.30 0.58 -8.94
C LYS A 80 -6.64 1.00 -10.37
N ALA A 81 -7.13 0.06 -11.18
CA ALA A 81 -7.53 0.38 -12.55
C ALA A 81 -8.65 1.44 -12.60
N GLU A 82 -9.55 1.43 -11.62
CA GLU A 82 -10.65 2.40 -11.55
C GLU A 82 -10.19 3.77 -11.05
N CYS A 83 -9.33 3.81 -10.04
CA CYS A 83 -9.08 5.02 -9.25
C CYS A 83 -7.68 5.63 -9.42
N VAL A 84 -6.69 4.86 -9.88
CA VAL A 84 -5.29 5.26 -9.86
C VAL A 84 -4.77 5.46 -11.28
N THR A 85 -4.05 6.57 -11.50
CA THR A 85 -3.47 6.88 -12.81
C THR A 85 -1.99 6.54 -12.88
N ASP A 86 -1.29 6.54 -11.74
CA ASP A 86 0.14 6.28 -11.68
C ASP A 86 0.52 5.72 -10.32
N MET A 87 1.58 4.93 -10.28
CA MET A 87 2.07 4.32 -9.05
C MET A 87 3.59 4.30 -9.08
N LYS A 88 4.20 4.70 -7.97
CA LYS A 88 5.65 4.69 -7.80
C LYS A 88 5.99 3.86 -6.57
N ILE A 89 6.94 2.95 -6.71
CA ILE A 89 7.41 2.10 -5.61
C ILE A 89 8.88 2.39 -5.34
N GLU A 90 9.19 2.68 -4.07
CA GLU A 90 10.56 2.88 -3.63
C GLU A 90 10.85 1.92 -2.48
N MET A 91 12.05 1.34 -2.47
CA MET A 91 12.51 0.55 -1.34
C MET A 91 13.29 1.47 -0.41
N LEU A 92 12.91 1.46 0.86
CA LEU A 92 13.54 2.27 1.89
C LEU A 92 14.35 1.41 2.82
N ARG A 93 15.31 2.03 3.48
CA ARG A 93 16.11 1.38 4.52
C ARG A 93 15.82 2.01 5.87
N GLU A 94 15.55 1.17 6.87
CA GLU A 94 15.42 1.65 8.23
C GLU A 94 16.77 2.09 8.78
N VAL A 95 16.74 3.15 9.57
CA VAL A 95 17.92 3.66 10.25
C VAL A 95 17.70 3.48 11.75
N GLN A 96 18.68 2.91 12.43
CA GLN A 96 18.62 2.77 13.89
C GLN A 96 18.77 4.14 14.54
N GLY A 97 17.85 4.44 15.46
CA GLY A 97 17.96 5.65 16.26
C GLY A 97 18.81 5.44 17.52
N PRO A 98 19.15 6.48 18.26
CA PRO A 98 18.86 7.88 17.99
C PRO A 98 19.82 8.39 16.94
N GLY A 99 19.38 8.41 15.76
CA GLY A 99 20.18 8.87 14.64
C GLY A 99 20.67 10.26 14.86
#